data_612e9cec90f710238c7c2732e4b09ed1
#
_entry.id   612e9cec90f710238c7c2732e4b09ed1
#
_cell.length_a   1.000
_cell.length_b   1.000
_cell.length_c   1.000
_cell.angle_alpha   90.00
_cell.angle_beta   90.00
_cell.angle_gamma   90.00
#
_symmetry.space_group_name_H-M   'P 1'
#
loop_
_entity.id
_entity.type
_entity.pdbx_description
1 polymer ?
#
loop_
_entity_poly.entity_id
_entity_poly.type
_entity_poly.pdbx_seq_one_letter_code
_entity_poly.pdbx_strand_id
1 'polypeptide(L)'
;MKKMKKLLFMLLTSVTLSVQADEGMWVMGNLSAKTDSILRSLGFEMTPEELYSTEHPSLNDAIVQLGGFCSGVVVSPDGLMFTNHHCGFDAIQDHSTPKSDYLKNGFFAKTFAEELPNEDLYVLFHIKTIDVTDVLLGAVPDDATAEQADSIINTTALKLMQLVDYSGKGIESEITPFYKGSRYCLSVYQRYDDVRLVYAPPQCLGKYGGDTDNWMWPRQTCDFSVFRIYADKDNNPAEYNKDNVPYHPRKYAHVSTQGYSEGSFAMTIGYPGSTDRYLSSYGIESTM
;
A
#
# COMPACT_ATOMS: atom_id res chain seq x y z
N MET A 1 52.92 18.77 15.93
CA MET A 1 52.45 17.57 15.20
C MET A 1 51.30 16.83 15.88
N LYS A 2 51.30 16.48 17.17
CA LYS A 2 50.18 15.77 17.85
C LYS A 2 48.88 16.55 17.88
N LYS A 3 48.89 17.89 18.08
CA LYS A 3 47.70 18.74 18.08
C LYS A 3 47.05 18.88 16.68
N MET A 4 47.89 18.95 15.64
CA MET A 4 47.41 19.05 14.25
C MET A 4 46.81 17.74 13.75
N LYS A 5 47.33 16.58 14.17
CA LYS A 5 46.74 15.28 13.87
C LYS A 5 45.36 15.07 14.56
N LYS A 6 45.18 15.59 15.79
CA LYS A 6 43.89 15.57 16.48
C LYS A 6 42.84 16.50 15.83
N LEU A 7 43.30 17.68 15.35
CA LEU A 7 42.40 18.61 14.64
C LEU A 7 41.98 18.04 13.27
N LEU A 8 42.90 17.40 12.55
CA LEU A 8 42.61 16.73 11.28
C LEU A 8 41.68 15.53 11.45
N PHE A 9 41.84 14.76 12.54
CA PHE A 9 40.97 13.65 12.86
C PHE A 9 39.54 14.13 13.28
N MET A 10 39.44 15.24 14.00
CA MET A 10 38.18 15.87 14.35
C MET A 10 37.47 16.49 13.14
N LEU A 11 38.22 17.03 12.17
CA LEU A 11 37.67 17.53 10.91
C LEU A 11 37.19 16.41 9.99
N LEU A 12 37.91 15.27 9.94
CA LEU A 12 37.50 14.09 9.17
C LEU A 12 36.22 13.44 9.77
N THR A 13 36.09 13.43 11.10
CA THR A 13 34.85 12.88 11.75
C THR A 13 33.66 13.79 11.61
N SER A 14 33.84 15.10 11.42
CA SER A 14 32.70 16.03 11.19
C SER A 14 32.18 16.01 9.74
N VAL A 15 32.93 15.48 8.78
CA VAL A 15 32.52 15.38 7.37
C VAL A 15 31.68 14.09 7.11
N THR A 16 31.74 13.11 8.02
CA THR A 16 31.05 11.82 7.82
C THR A 16 29.65 11.76 8.43
N LEU A 17 29.07 12.86 8.95
CA LEU A 17 27.80 12.87 9.66
C LEU A 17 26.63 13.47 8.89
N SER A 18 26.74 13.64 7.58
CA SER A 18 25.58 14.02 6.76
C SER A 18 25.16 12.92 5.78
N VAL A 19 25.04 11.68 6.27
CA VAL A 19 24.16 10.73 5.59
C VAL A 19 22.74 11.11 6.02
N GLN A 20 22.15 12.09 5.35
CA GLN A 20 20.70 12.30 5.41
C GLN A 20 20.09 11.21 4.56
N ALA A 21 19.55 10.19 5.21
CA ALA A 21 18.57 9.35 4.55
C ALA A 21 17.32 10.21 4.31
N ASP A 22 16.80 10.19 3.08
CA ASP A 22 15.51 10.80 2.77
C ASP A 22 14.46 10.14 3.64
N GLU A 23 13.84 10.91 4.53
CA GLU A 23 12.82 10.39 5.42
C GLU A 23 11.44 10.61 4.82
N GLY A 24 10.57 9.63 5.00
CA GLY A 24 9.17 9.84 4.71
C GLY A 24 8.37 8.55 4.64
N MET A 25 7.34 8.52 5.45
CA MET A 25 6.18 7.68 5.31
C MET A 25 4.98 8.56 5.67
N TRP A 26 4.32 9.08 4.65
CA TRP A 26 3.30 10.11 4.83
C TRP A 26 1.93 9.61 4.38
N VAL A 27 0.89 10.00 5.11
CA VAL A 27 -0.51 9.76 4.70
C VAL A 27 -0.84 10.76 3.58
N MET A 28 -1.21 10.25 2.40
CA MET A 28 -1.40 11.07 1.19
C MET A 28 -2.38 12.23 1.37
N GLY A 29 -3.51 12.01 1.99
CA GLY A 29 -4.53 13.05 2.22
C GLY A 29 -4.15 14.09 3.28
N ASN A 30 -2.92 14.05 3.82
CA ASN A 30 -2.51 14.90 4.93
C ASN A 30 -1.05 15.37 4.82
N LEU A 31 -0.66 15.76 3.63
CA LEU A 31 0.65 16.35 3.41
C LEU A 31 0.68 17.78 3.96
N SER A 32 1.58 18.03 4.90
CA SER A 32 1.83 19.39 5.39
C SER A 32 2.58 20.23 4.34
N ALA A 33 2.48 21.55 4.42
CA ALA A 33 3.26 22.45 3.57
C ALA A 33 4.78 22.19 3.68
N LYS A 34 5.25 21.76 4.85
CA LYS A 34 6.66 21.36 5.06
C LYS A 34 6.98 20.09 4.26
N THR A 35 6.10 19.10 4.29
CA THR A 35 6.28 17.84 3.55
C THR A 35 6.25 18.09 2.06
N ASP A 36 5.33 18.90 1.55
CA ASP A 36 5.28 19.29 0.15
C ASP A 36 6.58 20.00 -0.28
N SER A 37 7.09 20.92 0.53
CA SER A 37 8.38 21.58 0.27
C SER A 37 9.55 20.59 0.17
N ILE A 38 9.58 19.56 1.03
CA ILE A 38 10.59 18.49 0.97
C ILE A 38 10.45 17.70 -0.33
N LEU A 39 9.24 17.25 -0.67
CA LEU A 39 8.96 16.51 -1.90
C LEU A 39 9.37 17.30 -3.14
N ARG A 40 9.06 18.61 -3.19
CA ARG A 40 9.49 19.52 -4.28
C ARG A 40 11.01 19.58 -4.39
N SER A 41 11.72 19.67 -3.27
CA SER A 41 13.19 19.72 -3.26
C SER A 41 13.83 18.43 -3.78
N LEU A 42 13.12 17.31 -3.70
CA LEU A 42 13.51 16.00 -4.23
C LEU A 42 13.12 15.79 -5.71
N GLY A 43 12.39 16.73 -6.31
CA GLY A 43 11.98 16.66 -7.71
C GLY A 43 10.54 16.19 -7.93
N PHE A 44 9.69 16.16 -6.90
CA PHE A 44 8.27 15.86 -7.06
C PHE A 44 7.54 17.00 -7.76
N GLU A 45 6.86 16.73 -8.88
CA GLU A 45 6.24 17.74 -9.73
C GLU A 45 4.72 17.81 -9.64
N MET A 46 4.05 16.71 -9.19
CA MET A 46 2.59 16.68 -9.09
C MET A 46 2.07 17.67 -8.04
N THR A 47 0.89 18.23 -8.29
CA THR A 47 0.18 19.00 -7.27
C THR A 47 -0.40 18.07 -6.19
N PRO A 48 -0.71 18.60 -4.98
CA PRO A 48 -1.38 17.80 -3.96
C PRO A 48 -2.70 17.19 -4.43
N GLU A 49 -3.46 17.91 -5.25
CA GLU A 49 -4.74 17.47 -5.82
C GLU A 49 -4.56 16.36 -6.87
N GLU A 50 -3.50 16.40 -7.66
CA GLU A 50 -3.16 15.31 -8.60
C GLU A 50 -2.73 14.04 -7.87
N LEU A 51 -2.11 14.18 -6.68
CA LEU A 51 -1.73 13.05 -5.85
C LEU A 51 -2.95 12.46 -5.11
N TYR A 52 -3.73 13.31 -4.47
CA TYR A 52 -4.88 12.92 -3.68
C TYR A 52 -6.01 13.97 -3.78
N SER A 53 -7.19 13.54 -4.19
CA SER A 53 -8.40 14.35 -4.17
C SER A 53 -9.64 13.46 -3.95
N THR A 54 -10.58 13.96 -3.15
CA THR A 54 -11.91 13.33 -3.00
C THR A 54 -12.89 13.82 -4.07
N GLU A 55 -12.60 14.96 -4.71
CA GLU A 55 -13.49 15.61 -5.69
C GLU A 55 -13.13 15.27 -7.12
N HIS A 56 -11.84 15.21 -7.43
CA HIS A 56 -11.31 15.01 -8.79
C HIS A 56 -10.54 13.70 -8.90
N PRO A 57 -10.44 13.11 -10.12
CA PRO A 57 -9.57 11.96 -10.35
C PRO A 57 -8.11 12.28 -9.99
N SER A 58 -7.52 11.49 -9.12
CA SER A 58 -6.17 11.67 -8.62
C SER A 58 -5.37 10.35 -8.68
N LEU A 59 -4.07 10.39 -8.43
CA LEU A 59 -3.24 9.18 -8.44
C LEU A 59 -3.71 8.16 -7.39
N ASN A 60 -4.27 8.63 -6.27
CA ASN A 60 -4.86 7.78 -5.24
C ASN A 60 -5.93 6.82 -5.80
N ASP A 61 -6.73 7.26 -6.79
CA ASP A 61 -7.77 6.42 -7.41
C ASP A 61 -7.21 5.24 -8.22
N ALA A 62 -5.91 5.24 -8.53
CA ALA A 62 -5.24 4.13 -9.18
C ALA A 62 -4.64 3.12 -8.20
N ILE A 63 -4.59 3.44 -6.91
CA ILE A 63 -3.95 2.62 -5.89
C ILE A 63 -5.02 1.88 -5.10
N VAL A 64 -4.83 0.57 -4.93
CA VAL A 64 -5.76 -0.28 -4.20
C VAL A 64 -5.07 -1.04 -3.08
N GLN A 65 -5.80 -1.31 -2.01
CA GLN A 65 -5.44 -2.35 -1.05
C GLN A 65 -5.96 -3.69 -1.59
N LEU A 66 -5.09 -4.66 -1.71
CA LEU A 66 -5.42 -6.00 -2.20
C LEU A 66 -5.57 -6.96 -1.02
N GLY A 67 -6.75 -7.55 -0.87
CA GLY A 67 -7.05 -8.57 0.13
C GLY A 67 -6.87 -8.14 1.59
N GLY A 68 -6.68 -6.84 1.88
CA GLY A 68 -6.39 -6.33 3.22
C GLY A 68 -4.92 -6.47 3.65
N PHE A 69 -4.04 -7.02 2.81
CA PHE A 69 -2.65 -7.33 3.18
C PHE A 69 -1.58 -6.83 2.19
N CYS A 70 -1.98 -6.45 0.97
CA CYS A 70 -1.05 -6.00 -0.07
C CYS A 70 -1.52 -4.70 -0.74
N SER A 71 -0.67 -4.15 -1.58
CA SER A 71 -0.99 -3.02 -2.45
C SER A 71 -1.04 -3.45 -3.90
N GLY A 72 -1.93 -2.84 -4.68
CA GLY A 72 -1.97 -2.96 -6.12
C GLY A 72 -2.05 -1.60 -6.79
N VAL A 73 -1.73 -1.55 -8.08
CA VAL A 73 -1.89 -0.35 -8.90
C VAL A 73 -2.65 -0.69 -10.18
N VAL A 74 -3.73 0.03 -10.42
CA VAL A 74 -4.50 -0.09 -11.66
C VAL A 74 -3.76 0.65 -12.77
N VAL A 75 -3.49 -0.03 -13.89
CA VAL A 75 -2.62 0.46 -14.97
C VAL A 75 -3.31 0.53 -16.33
N SER A 76 -4.61 0.26 -16.39
CA SER A 76 -5.37 0.36 -17.62
C SER A 76 -6.79 0.90 -17.41
N PRO A 77 -7.46 1.41 -18.45
CA PRO A 77 -8.86 1.83 -18.38
C PRO A 77 -9.83 0.67 -18.14
N ASP A 78 -9.37 -0.58 -18.30
CA ASP A 78 -10.16 -1.81 -18.17
C ASP A 78 -9.76 -2.61 -16.91
N GLY A 79 -9.43 -1.92 -15.82
CA GLY A 79 -9.23 -2.52 -14.51
C GLY A 79 -8.03 -3.43 -14.37
N LEU A 80 -7.06 -3.44 -15.31
CA LEU A 80 -5.84 -4.24 -15.18
C LEU A 80 -4.99 -3.70 -14.03
N MET A 81 -4.60 -4.57 -13.11
CA MET A 81 -3.91 -4.22 -11.87
C MET A 81 -2.60 -5.00 -11.76
N PHE A 82 -1.53 -4.31 -11.40
CA PHE A 82 -0.24 -4.91 -11.05
C PHE A 82 -0.09 -4.99 -9.54
N THR A 83 0.45 -6.10 -9.07
CA THR A 83 0.85 -6.32 -7.67
C THR A 83 2.07 -7.24 -7.62
N ASN A 84 2.56 -7.57 -6.43
CA ASN A 84 3.68 -8.49 -6.28
C ASN A 84 3.26 -9.95 -6.54
N HIS A 85 4.21 -10.80 -6.93
CA HIS A 85 4.00 -12.24 -7.08
C HIS A 85 3.65 -12.88 -5.74
N HIS A 86 4.35 -12.51 -4.66
CA HIS A 86 4.07 -13.04 -3.35
C HIS A 86 2.68 -12.62 -2.81
N CYS A 87 2.14 -11.48 -3.25
CA CYS A 87 0.77 -11.08 -2.95
C CYS A 87 -0.29 -11.92 -3.69
N GLY A 88 0.04 -12.39 -4.88
CA GLY A 88 -0.82 -13.27 -5.68
C GLY A 88 -0.60 -14.76 -5.42
N PHE A 89 0.32 -15.13 -4.50
CA PHE A 89 0.78 -16.51 -4.35
C PHE A 89 -0.36 -17.49 -4.07
N ASP A 90 -1.21 -17.20 -3.10
CA ASP A 90 -2.32 -18.06 -2.72
C ASP A 90 -3.31 -18.23 -3.88
N ALA A 91 -3.67 -17.13 -4.55
CA ALA A 91 -4.53 -17.17 -5.74
C ALA A 91 -3.94 -18.02 -6.88
N ILE A 92 -2.63 -17.94 -7.12
CA ILE A 92 -1.94 -18.76 -8.12
C ILE A 92 -1.93 -20.22 -7.70
N GLN A 93 -1.73 -20.49 -6.40
CA GLN A 93 -1.71 -21.84 -5.84
C GLN A 93 -3.07 -22.49 -5.93
N ASP A 94 -4.14 -21.80 -5.59
CA ASP A 94 -5.52 -22.34 -5.60
C ASP A 94 -5.96 -22.78 -7.00
N HIS A 95 -5.46 -22.10 -8.03
CA HIS A 95 -5.69 -22.50 -9.43
C HIS A 95 -4.70 -23.55 -9.94
N SER A 96 -3.66 -23.90 -9.16
CA SER A 96 -2.66 -24.88 -9.57
C SER A 96 -3.14 -26.31 -9.30
N THR A 97 -2.88 -27.18 -10.26
CA THR A 97 -3.15 -28.62 -10.14
C THR A 97 -1.94 -29.42 -10.61
N PRO A 98 -1.82 -30.73 -10.29
CA PRO A 98 -0.73 -31.54 -10.80
C PRO A 98 -0.60 -31.58 -12.33
N LYS A 99 -1.69 -31.27 -13.05
CA LYS A 99 -1.71 -31.20 -14.53
C LYS A 99 -1.46 -29.82 -15.09
N SER A 100 -1.78 -28.79 -14.29
CA SER A 100 -1.67 -27.36 -14.65
C SER A 100 -1.06 -26.62 -13.47
N ASP A 101 0.23 -26.82 -13.25
CA ASP A 101 0.98 -26.22 -12.15
C ASP A 101 1.38 -24.78 -12.52
N TYR A 102 0.50 -23.84 -12.19
CA TYR A 102 0.71 -22.41 -12.49
C TYR A 102 1.79 -21.77 -11.63
N LEU A 103 2.03 -22.26 -10.41
CA LEU A 103 3.18 -21.80 -9.62
C LEU A 103 4.49 -22.13 -10.33
N LYS A 104 4.62 -23.36 -10.82
CA LYS A 104 5.86 -23.82 -11.46
C LYS A 104 6.05 -23.26 -12.86
N ASN A 105 4.97 -23.20 -13.66
CA ASN A 105 5.05 -22.92 -15.10
C ASN A 105 4.63 -21.50 -15.47
N GLY A 106 4.06 -20.75 -14.50
CA GLY A 106 3.40 -19.48 -14.75
C GLY A 106 2.01 -19.65 -15.36
N PHE A 107 1.29 -18.54 -15.46
CA PHE A 107 -0.04 -18.44 -16.05
C PHE A 107 -0.15 -17.21 -16.93
N PHE A 108 -0.89 -17.31 -18.02
CA PHE A 108 -1.22 -16.18 -18.89
C PHE A 108 -2.58 -16.39 -19.57
N ALA A 109 -3.55 -15.56 -19.22
CA ALA A 109 -4.83 -15.46 -19.89
C ALA A 109 -4.69 -14.67 -21.20
N LYS A 110 -5.08 -15.24 -22.32
CA LYS A 110 -5.04 -14.60 -23.64
C LYS A 110 -6.30 -13.80 -23.95
N THR A 111 -7.38 -14.11 -23.24
CA THR A 111 -8.69 -13.47 -23.38
C THR A 111 -9.32 -13.26 -22.02
N PHE A 112 -10.28 -12.37 -21.91
CA PHE A 112 -11.05 -12.16 -20.67
C PHE A 112 -11.74 -13.43 -20.16
N ALA A 113 -12.14 -14.33 -21.06
CA ALA A 113 -12.79 -15.59 -20.70
C ALA A 113 -11.83 -16.60 -20.07
N GLU A 114 -10.53 -16.44 -20.24
CA GLU A 114 -9.49 -17.29 -19.63
C GLU A 114 -8.99 -16.76 -18.29
N GLU A 115 -9.38 -15.55 -17.91
CA GLU A 115 -9.01 -14.96 -16.62
C GLU A 115 -9.67 -15.72 -15.47
N LEU A 116 -8.88 -16.08 -14.45
CA LEU A 116 -9.31 -16.99 -13.39
C LEU A 116 -9.88 -16.22 -12.19
N PRO A 117 -11.16 -16.42 -11.84
CA PRO A 117 -11.77 -15.71 -10.70
C PRO A 117 -11.24 -16.26 -9.37
N ASN A 118 -11.11 -15.37 -8.36
CA ASN A 118 -10.66 -15.72 -7.02
C ASN A 118 -11.77 -15.41 -6.02
N GLU A 119 -12.26 -16.44 -5.30
CA GLU A 119 -13.43 -16.30 -4.41
C GLU A 119 -13.17 -15.40 -3.19
N ASP A 120 -11.96 -15.45 -2.62
CA ASP A 120 -11.61 -14.74 -1.39
C ASP A 120 -10.74 -13.49 -1.61
N LEU A 121 -10.50 -13.12 -2.88
CA LEU A 121 -9.66 -11.98 -3.21
C LEU A 121 -10.52 -10.78 -3.58
N TYR A 122 -10.27 -9.65 -2.92
CA TYR A 122 -10.96 -8.40 -3.16
C TYR A 122 -9.97 -7.23 -3.23
N VAL A 123 -10.44 -6.10 -3.72
CA VAL A 123 -9.70 -4.85 -3.68
C VAL A 123 -10.52 -3.76 -3.02
N LEU A 124 -9.83 -2.87 -2.29
CA LEU A 124 -10.40 -1.69 -1.68
C LEU A 124 -9.83 -0.44 -2.35
N PHE A 125 -10.70 0.37 -2.92
CA PHE A 125 -10.37 1.72 -3.38
C PHE A 125 -10.63 2.72 -2.27
N HIS A 126 -9.64 3.50 -1.92
CA HIS A 126 -9.75 4.52 -0.89
C HIS A 126 -10.63 5.69 -1.37
N ILE A 127 -11.68 6.00 -0.62
CA ILE A 127 -12.59 7.12 -0.90
C ILE A 127 -12.14 8.37 -0.14
N LYS A 128 -11.99 8.26 1.19
CA LYS A 128 -11.58 9.37 2.06
C LYS A 128 -11.00 8.89 3.37
N THR A 129 -10.20 9.76 3.99
CA THR A 129 -9.69 9.59 5.35
C THR A 129 -10.05 10.81 6.21
N ILE A 130 -10.52 10.58 7.42
CA ILE A 130 -10.90 11.59 8.39
C ILE A 130 -10.06 11.39 9.64
N ASP A 131 -9.42 12.45 10.14
CA ASP A 131 -8.71 12.42 11.42
C ASP A 131 -9.75 12.41 12.55
N VAL A 132 -9.74 11.37 13.36
CA VAL A 132 -10.68 11.15 14.48
C VAL A 132 -9.95 11.12 15.83
N THR A 133 -8.69 11.54 15.84
CA THR A 133 -7.80 11.49 17.02
C THR A 133 -8.42 12.19 18.22
N ASP A 134 -8.86 13.43 18.07
CA ASP A 134 -9.40 14.23 19.18
C ASP A 134 -10.69 13.61 19.76
N VAL A 135 -11.50 12.98 18.91
CA VAL A 135 -12.73 12.30 19.34
C VAL A 135 -12.42 11.05 20.14
N LEU A 136 -11.44 10.24 19.68
CA LEU A 136 -11.09 8.99 20.35
C LEU A 136 -10.31 9.24 21.64
N LEU A 137 -9.28 10.08 21.61
CA LEU A 137 -8.45 10.36 22.78
C LEU A 137 -9.21 11.22 23.80
N GLY A 138 -10.04 12.16 23.33
CA GLY A 138 -10.86 12.99 24.21
C GLY A 138 -11.99 12.23 24.94
N ALA A 139 -12.32 11.01 24.49
CA ALA A 139 -13.25 10.14 25.20
C ALA A 139 -12.63 9.40 26.40
N VAL A 140 -11.29 9.39 26.50
CA VAL A 140 -10.55 8.68 27.55
C VAL A 140 -10.35 9.61 28.76
N PRO A 141 -10.82 9.25 29.97
CA PRO A 141 -10.55 10.01 31.19
C PRO A 141 -9.06 10.06 31.54
N ASP A 142 -8.59 11.15 32.13
CA ASP A 142 -7.18 11.34 32.50
C ASP A 142 -6.67 10.29 33.53
N ASP A 143 -7.57 9.72 34.33
CA ASP A 143 -7.27 8.71 35.35
C ASP A 143 -7.50 7.27 34.87
N ALA A 144 -7.82 7.05 33.59
CA ALA A 144 -8.03 5.73 33.05
C ALA A 144 -6.73 4.91 33.04
N THR A 145 -6.84 3.63 33.36
CA THR A 145 -5.74 2.68 33.13
C THR A 145 -5.56 2.45 31.64
N ALA A 146 -4.40 1.94 31.20
CA ALA A 146 -4.15 1.61 29.80
C ALA A 146 -5.22 0.66 29.22
N GLU A 147 -5.62 -0.36 29.97
CA GLU A 147 -6.64 -1.32 29.57
C GLU A 147 -8.04 -0.68 29.43
N GLN A 148 -8.38 0.25 30.32
CA GLN A 148 -9.61 1.03 30.24
C GLN A 148 -9.58 1.98 29.03
N ALA A 149 -8.45 2.66 28.79
CA ALA A 149 -8.24 3.52 27.65
C ALA A 149 -8.45 2.78 26.33
N ASP A 150 -7.82 1.61 26.16
CA ASP A 150 -7.99 0.76 24.98
C ASP A 150 -9.44 0.34 24.76
N SER A 151 -10.14 -0.04 25.82
CA SER A 151 -11.55 -0.43 25.75
C SER A 151 -12.45 0.74 25.33
N ILE A 152 -12.20 1.94 25.88
CA ILE A 152 -12.94 3.16 25.53
C ILE A 152 -12.68 3.57 24.07
N ILE A 153 -11.40 3.56 23.63
CA ILE A 153 -11.02 3.87 22.27
C ILE A 153 -11.71 2.91 21.30
N ASN A 154 -11.63 1.60 21.54
CA ASN A 154 -12.26 0.59 20.68
C ASN A 154 -13.80 0.76 20.62
N THR A 155 -14.45 0.99 21.76
CA THR A 155 -15.90 1.20 21.80
C THR A 155 -16.30 2.48 21.05
N THR A 156 -15.53 3.56 21.20
CA THR A 156 -15.79 4.82 20.52
C THR A 156 -15.52 4.70 19.02
N ALA A 157 -14.47 3.98 18.63
CA ALA A 157 -14.15 3.68 17.24
C ALA A 157 -15.32 2.94 16.54
N LEU A 158 -15.87 1.91 17.18
CA LEU A 158 -17.03 1.18 16.65
C LEU A 158 -18.25 2.10 16.46
N LYS A 159 -18.50 3.02 17.39
CA LYS A 159 -19.59 4.00 17.27
C LYS A 159 -19.36 4.98 16.11
N LEU A 160 -18.12 5.44 15.92
CA LEU A 160 -17.78 6.32 14.80
C LEU A 160 -17.94 5.63 13.46
N MET A 161 -17.53 4.38 13.33
CA MET A 161 -17.72 3.61 12.11
C MET A 161 -19.20 3.43 11.76
N GLN A 162 -20.10 3.30 12.75
CA GLN A 162 -21.55 3.24 12.52
C GLN A 162 -22.15 4.52 11.93
N LEU A 163 -21.44 5.65 12.00
CA LEU A 163 -21.89 6.92 11.40
C LEU A 163 -21.51 7.05 9.91
N VAL A 164 -20.73 6.12 9.38
CA VAL A 164 -20.41 6.09 7.95
C VAL A 164 -21.66 5.70 7.16
N ASP A 165 -21.86 6.37 6.03
CA ASP A 165 -22.94 6.02 5.11
C ASP A 165 -22.56 4.76 4.31
N TYR A 166 -23.22 3.66 4.60
CA TYR A 166 -23.06 2.37 3.94
C TYR A 166 -24.15 2.10 2.88
N SER A 167 -24.90 3.11 2.45
CA SER A 167 -25.96 2.96 1.44
C SER A 167 -25.42 2.62 0.04
N GLY A 168 -24.14 2.96 -0.23
CA GLY A 168 -23.45 2.56 -1.45
C GLY A 168 -23.07 1.06 -1.42
N LYS A 169 -23.04 0.42 -2.60
CA LYS A 169 -22.58 -0.97 -2.71
C LYS A 169 -21.10 -1.06 -2.36
N GLY A 170 -20.70 -2.05 -1.55
CA GLY A 170 -19.32 -2.34 -1.22
C GLY A 170 -18.62 -1.25 -0.40
N ILE A 171 -19.35 -0.43 0.35
CA ILE A 171 -18.69 0.56 1.24
C ILE A 171 -18.21 -0.13 2.50
N GLU A 172 -16.94 0.06 2.81
CA GLU A 172 -16.28 -0.41 4.03
C GLU A 172 -15.55 0.73 4.74
N SER A 173 -15.33 0.58 6.04
CA SER A 173 -14.54 1.54 6.80
C SER A 173 -13.71 0.87 7.87
N GLU A 174 -12.58 1.49 8.18
CA GLU A 174 -11.70 1.08 9.27
C GLU A 174 -11.14 2.30 10.02
N ILE A 175 -10.79 2.12 11.27
CA ILE A 175 -10.01 3.11 12.03
C ILE A 175 -8.63 2.54 12.30
N THR A 176 -7.62 3.19 11.72
CA THR A 176 -6.22 2.78 11.81
C THR A 176 -5.45 3.68 12.76
N PRO A 177 -4.74 3.11 13.78
CA PRO A 177 -3.82 3.87 14.61
C PRO A 177 -2.51 4.14 13.85
N PHE A 178 -2.07 5.40 13.82
CA PHE A 178 -0.77 5.82 13.31
C PHE A 178 0.14 6.25 14.47
N TYR A 179 1.46 6.17 14.23
CA TYR A 179 2.47 6.64 15.17
C TYR A 179 2.27 6.10 16.59
N LYS A 180 2.05 4.78 16.69
CA LYS A 180 1.79 4.05 17.96
C LYS A 180 0.60 4.61 18.76
N GLY A 181 -0.49 4.97 18.07
CA GLY A 181 -1.72 5.44 18.70
C GLY A 181 -1.72 6.93 19.07
N SER A 182 -0.74 7.72 18.62
CA SER A 182 -0.78 9.18 18.77
C SER A 182 -1.69 9.85 17.75
N ARG A 183 -2.16 9.10 16.74
CA ARG A 183 -3.09 9.56 15.73
C ARG A 183 -4.01 8.43 15.28
N TYR A 184 -5.27 8.74 15.07
CA TYR A 184 -6.28 7.80 14.58
C TYR A 184 -6.97 8.36 13.34
N CYS A 185 -7.03 7.56 12.28
CA CYS A 185 -7.67 7.93 11.04
C CYS A 185 -8.80 6.95 10.70
N LEU A 186 -10.00 7.47 10.48
CA LEU A 186 -11.14 6.75 9.91
C LEU A 186 -11.01 6.81 8.38
N SER A 187 -10.76 5.69 7.75
CA SER A 187 -10.72 5.54 6.30
C SER A 187 -11.99 4.86 5.79
N VAL A 188 -12.49 5.32 4.65
CA VAL A 188 -13.65 4.76 3.97
C VAL A 188 -13.19 4.28 2.60
N TYR A 189 -13.64 3.08 2.24
CA TYR A 189 -13.25 2.38 1.02
C TYR A 189 -14.46 1.93 0.22
N GLN A 190 -14.25 1.71 -1.07
CA GLN A 190 -15.14 0.95 -1.91
C GLN A 190 -14.49 -0.38 -2.28
N ARG A 191 -15.19 -1.49 -1.98
CA ARG A 191 -14.74 -2.85 -2.18
C ARG A 191 -15.29 -3.41 -3.49
N TYR A 192 -14.42 -4.13 -4.21
CA TYR A 192 -14.78 -4.95 -5.38
C TYR A 192 -14.31 -6.39 -5.13
N ASP A 193 -15.21 -7.35 -5.29
CA ASP A 193 -14.98 -8.77 -4.96
C ASP A 193 -14.63 -9.62 -6.18
N ASP A 194 -14.95 -9.20 -7.41
CA ASP A 194 -14.60 -9.95 -8.60
C ASP A 194 -13.21 -9.53 -9.10
N VAL A 195 -12.18 -10.22 -8.60
CA VAL A 195 -10.77 -10.01 -8.95
C VAL A 195 -10.23 -11.28 -9.59
N ARG A 196 -9.78 -11.18 -10.84
CA ARG A 196 -9.36 -12.35 -11.63
C ARG A 196 -7.87 -12.32 -11.93
N LEU A 197 -7.22 -13.50 -11.86
CA LEU A 197 -5.81 -13.66 -12.22
C LEU A 197 -5.67 -13.59 -13.74
N VAL A 198 -4.79 -12.71 -14.21
CA VAL A 198 -4.48 -12.52 -15.65
C VAL A 198 -3.14 -13.09 -16.02
N TYR A 199 -2.12 -12.83 -15.16
CA TYR A 199 -0.76 -13.28 -15.40
C TYR A 199 0.00 -13.51 -14.11
N ALA A 200 0.80 -14.55 -14.08
CA ALA A 200 1.82 -14.80 -13.08
C ALA A 200 3.06 -15.40 -13.73
N PRO A 201 4.27 -14.89 -13.47
CA PRO A 201 5.49 -15.54 -13.89
C PRO A 201 5.66 -16.86 -13.13
N PRO A 202 6.44 -17.83 -13.67
CA PRO A 202 6.87 -18.98 -12.90
C PRO A 202 7.51 -18.57 -11.57
N GLN A 203 7.27 -19.34 -10.51
CA GLN A 203 7.80 -19.05 -9.15
C GLN A 203 9.33 -18.92 -9.14
N CYS A 204 10.05 -19.64 -10.02
CA CYS A 204 11.50 -19.52 -10.15
C CYS A 204 11.96 -18.12 -10.58
N LEU A 205 11.08 -17.32 -11.17
CA LEU A 205 11.29 -15.89 -11.47
C LEU A 205 10.67 -14.99 -10.42
N GLY A 206 9.42 -15.27 -10.03
CA GLY A 206 8.66 -14.46 -9.07
C GLY A 206 9.23 -14.46 -7.66
N LYS A 207 9.94 -15.53 -7.28
CA LYS A 207 10.57 -15.70 -5.94
C LYS A 207 12.04 -16.11 -6.04
N TYR A 208 12.77 -15.60 -7.02
CA TYR A 208 14.19 -15.90 -7.16
C TYR A 208 14.99 -15.34 -5.98
N GLY A 209 15.88 -16.19 -5.38
CA GLY A 209 16.63 -15.85 -4.19
C GLY A 209 15.89 -16.10 -2.87
N GLY A 210 14.57 -16.33 -2.92
CA GLY A 210 13.75 -16.68 -1.76
C GLY A 210 13.80 -15.65 -0.63
N ASP A 211 13.39 -16.08 0.57
CA ASP A 211 13.34 -15.22 1.75
C ASP A 211 14.71 -15.01 2.40
N THR A 212 15.62 -15.98 2.23
CA THR A 212 16.99 -15.94 2.79
C THR A 212 17.80 -14.78 2.20
N ASP A 213 17.63 -14.50 0.90
CA ASP A 213 18.35 -13.45 0.19
C ASP A 213 17.54 -12.15 0.08
N ASN A 214 16.42 -12.05 0.82
CA ASN A 214 15.60 -10.86 0.86
C ASN A 214 16.43 -9.66 1.34
N TRP A 215 16.40 -8.54 0.58
CA TRP A 215 17.17 -7.32 0.84
C TRP A 215 18.70 -7.45 0.71
N MET A 216 19.20 -8.58 0.25
CA MET A 216 20.63 -8.78 0.02
C MET A 216 20.97 -8.65 -1.47
N TRP A 217 22.12 -8.05 -1.75
CA TRP A 217 22.71 -8.01 -3.09
C TRP A 217 23.53 -9.29 -3.36
N PRO A 218 23.46 -9.89 -4.54
CA PRO A 218 22.57 -9.56 -5.68
C PRO A 218 21.22 -10.27 -5.57
N ARG A 219 20.15 -9.52 -5.51
CA ARG A 219 18.78 -10.06 -5.61
C ARG A 219 18.14 -9.61 -6.92
N GLN A 220 17.66 -10.54 -7.71
CA GLN A 220 16.95 -10.29 -8.97
C GLN A 220 15.65 -11.11 -8.98
N THR A 221 14.57 -10.48 -8.59
CA THR A 221 13.25 -11.11 -8.52
C THR A 221 12.30 -10.38 -9.44
N CYS A 222 11.60 -11.11 -10.31
CA CYS A 222 10.43 -10.61 -11.04
C CYS A 222 9.19 -10.78 -10.16
N ASP A 223 9.18 -10.10 -9.00
CA ASP A 223 8.14 -10.21 -8.00
C ASP A 223 6.92 -9.38 -8.41
N PHE A 224 6.22 -9.83 -9.46
CA PHE A 224 4.97 -9.24 -9.89
C PHE A 224 3.97 -10.31 -10.33
N SER A 225 2.70 -9.97 -10.21
CA SER A 225 1.56 -10.68 -10.78
C SER A 225 0.53 -9.67 -11.28
N VAL A 226 -0.34 -10.12 -12.16
CA VAL A 226 -1.31 -9.25 -12.81
C VAL A 226 -2.71 -9.82 -12.60
N PHE A 227 -3.59 -8.97 -12.11
CA PHE A 227 -5.00 -9.25 -11.93
C PHE A 227 -5.85 -8.27 -12.73
N ARG A 228 -7.14 -8.54 -12.84
CA ARG A 228 -8.12 -7.60 -13.35
C ARG A 228 -9.30 -7.53 -12.40
N ILE A 229 -9.75 -6.31 -12.17
CA ILE A 229 -10.94 -6.00 -11.39
C ILE A 229 -12.14 -6.01 -12.32
N TYR A 230 -13.22 -6.64 -11.89
CA TYR A 230 -14.49 -6.69 -12.61
C TYR A 230 -15.60 -6.02 -11.80
N ALA A 231 -16.62 -5.56 -12.50
CA ALA A 231 -17.78 -4.88 -11.95
C ALA A 231 -19.05 -5.33 -12.65
N ASP A 232 -20.22 -4.95 -12.14
CA ASP A 232 -21.47 -5.10 -12.88
C ASP A 232 -21.49 -4.18 -14.13
N LYS A 233 -22.55 -4.30 -14.95
CA LYS A 233 -22.69 -3.52 -16.20
C LYS A 233 -22.76 -2.00 -15.99
N ASP A 234 -23.10 -1.58 -14.78
CA ASP A 234 -23.19 -0.17 -14.38
C ASP A 234 -21.93 0.30 -13.64
N ASN A 235 -20.84 -0.51 -13.70
CA ASN A 235 -19.55 -0.26 -13.07
C ASN A 235 -19.61 -0.24 -11.52
N ASN A 236 -20.61 -0.87 -10.92
CA ASN A 236 -20.70 -1.00 -9.46
C ASN A 236 -20.03 -2.29 -8.97
N PRO A 237 -19.61 -2.32 -7.68
CA PRO A 237 -19.18 -3.53 -7.02
C PRO A 237 -20.18 -4.68 -7.16
N ALA A 238 -19.67 -5.86 -7.44
CA ALA A 238 -20.46 -7.08 -7.54
C ALA A 238 -19.60 -8.29 -7.14
N GLU A 239 -20.25 -9.31 -6.58
CA GLU A 239 -19.65 -10.63 -6.46
C GLU A 239 -19.35 -11.22 -7.84
N TYR A 240 -18.51 -12.27 -7.88
CA TYR A 240 -18.20 -12.92 -9.13
C TYR A 240 -19.46 -13.32 -9.91
N ASN A 241 -19.50 -12.87 -11.15
CA ASN A 241 -20.51 -13.30 -12.12
C ASN A 241 -19.85 -13.35 -13.51
N LYS A 242 -20.19 -14.40 -14.30
CA LYS A 242 -19.69 -14.53 -15.67
C LYS A 242 -20.06 -13.36 -16.59
N ASP A 243 -21.14 -12.64 -16.27
CA ASP A 243 -21.65 -11.50 -17.03
C ASP A 243 -21.07 -10.15 -16.56
N ASN A 244 -20.21 -10.16 -15.54
CA ASN A 244 -19.47 -8.98 -15.13
C ASN A 244 -18.49 -8.54 -16.22
N VAL A 245 -18.27 -7.24 -16.27
CA VAL A 245 -17.38 -6.59 -17.25
C VAL A 245 -16.14 -6.02 -16.54
N PRO A 246 -15.02 -5.80 -17.25
CA PRO A 246 -13.87 -5.12 -16.67
C PRO A 246 -14.26 -3.79 -16.03
N TYR A 247 -13.78 -3.55 -14.82
CA TYR A 247 -13.99 -2.31 -14.09
C TYR A 247 -13.34 -1.12 -14.80
N HIS A 248 -14.04 0.01 -14.89
CA HIS A 248 -13.54 1.25 -15.43
C HIS A 248 -13.19 2.22 -14.29
N PRO A 249 -11.88 2.37 -13.94
CA PRO A 249 -11.45 3.21 -12.83
C PRO A 249 -11.59 4.71 -13.15
N ARG A 250 -11.77 5.53 -12.11
CA ARG A 250 -11.74 7.01 -12.25
C ARG A 250 -10.39 7.51 -12.76
N LYS A 251 -9.31 6.82 -12.38
CA LYS A 251 -7.92 7.07 -12.79
C LYS A 251 -7.16 5.76 -12.81
N TYR A 252 -6.19 5.66 -13.70
CA TYR A 252 -5.21 4.60 -13.72
C TYR A 252 -3.81 5.17 -13.91
N ALA A 253 -2.79 4.48 -13.42
CA ALA A 253 -1.40 4.88 -13.58
C ALA A 253 -0.89 4.49 -14.96
N HIS A 254 -0.15 5.36 -15.60
CA HIS A 254 0.50 5.07 -16.88
C HIS A 254 1.85 4.39 -16.64
N VAL A 255 2.06 3.25 -17.27
CA VAL A 255 3.35 2.59 -17.30
C VAL A 255 4.29 3.33 -18.25
N SER A 256 5.33 3.96 -17.68
CA SER A 256 6.33 4.65 -18.48
C SER A 256 7.40 3.69 -18.97
N THR A 257 7.75 3.75 -20.24
CA THR A 257 8.87 3.03 -20.85
C THR A 257 10.09 3.93 -21.08
N GLN A 258 10.06 5.18 -20.61
CA GLN A 258 11.16 6.13 -20.80
C GLN A 258 12.36 5.88 -19.87
N GLY A 259 12.15 5.03 -18.85
CA GLY A 259 13.17 4.77 -17.82
C GLY A 259 13.34 5.94 -16.84
N TYR A 260 14.45 5.91 -16.12
CA TYR A 260 14.85 6.93 -15.15
C TYR A 260 16.37 7.07 -15.16
N SER A 261 16.88 8.16 -14.60
CA SER A 261 18.31 8.43 -14.46
C SER A 261 18.66 8.62 -12.98
N GLU A 262 19.96 8.58 -12.68
CA GLU A 262 20.44 8.90 -11.34
C GLU A 262 19.99 10.30 -10.92
N GLY A 263 19.42 10.42 -9.71
CA GLY A 263 18.84 11.65 -9.20
C GLY A 263 17.39 11.92 -9.62
N SER A 264 16.76 11.05 -10.43
CA SER A 264 15.33 11.15 -10.70
C SER A 264 14.53 10.93 -9.42
N PHE A 265 13.46 11.69 -9.24
CA PHE A 265 12.52 11.47 -8.14
C PHE A 265 11.85 10.10 -8.27
N ALA A 266 11.76 9.38 -7.16
CA ALA A 266 11.06 8.11 -7.06
C ALA A 266 10.31 8.05 -5.73
N MET A 267 9.12 7.47 -5.75
CA MET A 267 8.32 7.20 -4.56
C MET A 267 7.56 5.88 -4.70
N THR A 268 7.17 5.31 -3.59
CA THR A 268 6.20 4.21 -3.54
C THR A 268 4.92 4.69 -2.89
N ILE A 269 3.77 4.23 -3.39
CA ILE A 269 2.46 4.52 -2.83
C ILE A 269 1.75 3.20 -2.59
N GLY A 270 1.08 3.07 -1.46
CA GLY A 270 0.32 1.85 -1.15
C GLY A 270 -0.02 1.73 0.32
N TYR A 271 -0.31 0.51 0.71
CA TYR A 271 -0.73 0.10 2.05
C TYR A 271 0.37 -0.77 2.66
N PRO A 272 1.39 -0.17 3.27
CA PRO A 272 2.47 -0.92 3.90
C PRO A 272 1.93 -1.70 5.10
N GLY A 273 2.56 -2.83 5.40
CA GLY A 273 2.28 -3.60 6.60
C GLY A 273 2.73 -2.84 7.86
N SER A 274 3.49 -3.49 8.73
CA SER A 274 4.06 -2.82 9.91
C SER A 274 5.48 -2.36 9.65
N THR A 275 5.88 -1.27 10.31
CA THR A 275 7.27 -0.82 10.33
C THR A 275 7.64 -0.36 11.73
N ASP A 276 8.82 -0.77 12.21
CA ASP A 276 9.37 -0.41 13.49
C ASP A 276 10.49 0.64 13.33
N ARG A 277 10.16 1.76 12.69
CA ARG A 277 11.05 2.91 12.67
C ARG A 277 11.13 3.53 14.07
N TYR A 278 12.28 4.02 14.44
CA TYR A 278 12.52 4.69 15.71
C TYR A 278 12.30 3.81 16.96
N LEU A 279 12.73 2.56 16.90
CA LEU A 279 12.82 1.71 18.09
C LEU A 279 13.84 2.28 19.08
N SER A 280 13.52 2.21 20.38
CA SER A 280 14.52 2.44 21.43
C SER A 280 15.53 1.29 21.46
N SER A 281 16.70 1.52 22.12
CA SER A 281 17.68 0.44 22.32
C SER A 281 17.06 -0.82 22.95
N TYR A 282 16.15 -0.66 23.91
CA TYR A 282 15.41 -1.75 24.53
C TYR A 282 14.48 -2.47 23.56
N GLY A 283 13.85 -1.74 22.64
CA GLY A 283 13.02 -2.35 21.60
C GLY A 283 13.86 -3.20 20.64
N ILE A 284 15.05 -2.73 20.26
CA ILE A 284 15.98 -3.49 19.43
C ILE A 284 16.47 -4.76 20.15
N GLU A 285 16.85 -4.64 21.42
CA GLU A 285 17.26 -5.80 22.23
C GLU A 285 16.17 -6.86 22.38
N SER A 286 14.89 -6.46 22.40
CA SER A 286 13.77 -7.40 22.51
C SER A 286 13.43 -8.13 21.20
N THR A 287 13.94 -7.64 20.05
CA THR A 287 13.71 -8.24 18.72
C THR A 287 14.90 -9.07 18.22
N MET A 288 16.03 -9.02 18.90
CA MET A 288 17.25 -9.82 18.63
C MET A 288 17.24 -11.13 19.39
#